data_6bd329504cb4b275f7191d9394441520
#
_entry.id   6bd329504cb4b275f7191d9394441520
#
_cell.length_a   1.000
_cell.length_b   1.000
_cell.length_c   1.000
_cell.angle_alpha   90.00
_cell.angle_beta   90.00
_cell.angle_gamma   90.00
#
_symmetry.space_group_name_H-M   'P 1'
#
loop_
_entity.id
_entity.type
_entity.pdbx_description
1 polymer ?
#
loop_
_entity_poly.entity_id
_entity_poly.type
_entity_poly.pdbx_seq_one_letter_code
_entity_poly.pdbx_strand_id
1 'polypeptide(L)'
;MNSRKNKYFIKLITSYSLLLVIVLILGIVFHFILSHNVKQELLHENMLSLENVAEQYSNCYANIYLISKRMANNSSLSRLAEADHGERAFYYNAYITKQALVAMYSDYSLQPIQTYYIHLRHTDYMISYNDFENLYSFYKNNQKLDLAKYEEWKGTLESSDNYNQFLPLDRFATEYTPHKKNYCYAVSLQNYTFKNINADIIFELNADYMQQMADSVDLMKNGCLIIQDSIGETMLTFSNNEALLKKTDASLLSSLDYSERGYSSTVFQGVPVTVLHTSAQTPNLNYYL
;
A
#
# COMPACT_ATOMS: atom_id res chain seq x y z
N MET A 1 -51.76 -66.42 14.23
CA MET A 1 -51.48 -65.29 15.17
C MET A 1 -50.16 -64.48 14.86
N ASN A 2 -49.23 -65.08 14.14
CA ASN A 2 -47.95 -64.43 13.79
C ASN A 2 -48.02 -63.35 12.67
N SER A 3 -48.92 -63.42 11.76
CA SER A 3 -49.01 -62.51 10.60
C SER A 3 -49.42 -61.07 11.00
N ARG A 4 -50.26 -60.89 12.00
CA ARG A 4 -50.68 -59.58 12.48
C ARG A 4 -49.54 -58.86 13.28
N LYS A 5 -48.73 -59.56 14.07
CA LYS A 5 -47.64 -59.05 14.81
C LYS A 5 -46.53 -58.51 13.86
N ASN A 6 -46.24 -59.21 12.77
CA ASN A 6 -45.28 -58.76 11.77
C ASN A 6 -45.74 -57.50 11.05
N LYS A 7 -47.05 -57.34 10.75
CA LYS A 7 -47.55 -56.09 10.15
C LYS A 7 -47.41 -54.87 11.03
N TYR A 8 -47.63 -55.01 12.33
CA TYR A 8 -47.47 -53.93 13.29
C TYR A 8 -45.96 -53.57 13.46
N PHE A 9 -45.11 -54.57 13.49
CA PHE A 9 -43.68 -54.38 13.59
C PHE A 9 -43.11 -53.68 12.38
N ILE A 10 -43.49 -54.06 11.17
CA ILE A 10 -43.10 -53.40 9.93
C ILE A 10 -43.59 -51.96 9.87
N LYS A 11 -44.83 -51.68 10.25
CA LYS A 11 -45.35 -50.29 10.32
C LYS A 11 -44.59 -49.44 11.31
N LEU A 12 -44.20 -50.00 12.46
CA LEU A 12 -43.41 -49.30 13.44
C LEU A 12 -42.02 -48.95 12.90
N ILE A 13 -41.30 -49.89 12.31
CA ILE A 13 -40.01 -49.69 11.70
C ILE A 13 -40.09 -48.65 10.59
N THR A 14 -41.04 -48.75 9.67
CA THR A 14 -41.20 -47.76 8.59
C THR A 14 -41.51 -46.39 9.11
N SER A 15 -42.30 -46.24 10.19
CA SER A 15 -42.58 -44.95 10.81
C SER A 15 -41.32 -44.32 11.43
N TYR A 16 -40.54 -45.13 12.17
CA TYR A 16 -39.26 -44.64 12.75
C TYR A 16 -38.22 -44.32 11.68
N SER A 17 -38.11 -45.15 10.63
CA SER A 17 -37.23 -44.88 9.49
C SER A 17 -37.62 -43.60 8.77
N LEU A 18 -38.89 -43.34 8.57
CA LEU A 18 -39.39 -42.12 7.96
C LEU A 18 -39.05 -40.88 8.83
N LEU A 19 -39.24 -40.97 10.12
CA LEU A 19 -38.92 -39.92 11.06
C LEU A 19 -37.40 -39.62 11.07
N LEU A 20 -36.58 -40.66 11.03
CA LEU A 20 -35.11 -40.53 10.98
C LEU A 20 -34.67 -39.84 9.66
N VAL A 21 -35.27 -40.20 8.54
CA VAL A 21 -35.01 -39.56 7.24
C VAL A 21 -35.38 -38.08 7.27
N ILE A 22 -36.52 -37.73 7.86
CA ILE A 22 -36.95 -36.33 7.99
C ILE A 22 -35.95 -35.52 8.83
N VAL A 23 -35.53 -36.07 9.97
CA VAL A 23 -34.53 -35.40 10.83
C VAL A 23 -33.20 -35.22 10.09
N LEU A 24 -32.77 -36.21 9.32
CA LEU A 24 -31.53 -36.15 8.55
C LEU A 24 -31.64 -35.10 7.45
N ILE A 25 -32.75 -35.00 6.73
CA ILE A 25 -32.98 -33.95 5.73
C ILE A 25 -32.99 -32.58 6.37
N LEU A 26 -33.67 -32.39 7.49
CA LEU A 26 -33.68 -31.13 8.23
C LEU A 26 -32.27 -30.76 8.69
N GLY A 27 -31.47 -31.70 9.16
CA GLY A 27 -30.09 -31.49 9.55
C GLY A 27 -29.22 -31.01 8.38
N ILE A 28 -29.36 -31.62 7.22
CA ILE A 28 -28.66 -31.23 6.00
C ILE A 28 -29.08 -29.81 5.56
N VAL A 29 -30.37 -29.53 5.52
CA VAL A 29 -30.87 -28.18 5.14
C VAL A 29 -30.38 -27.13 6.12
N PHE A 30 -30.45 -27.40 7.42
CA PHE A 30 -29.97 -26.51 8.44
C PHE A 30 -28.45 -26.24 8.30
N HIS A 31 -27.67 -27.30 8.04
CA HIS A 31 -26.22 -27.16 7.81
C HIS A 31 -25.92 -26.28 6.58
N PHE A 32 -26.67 -26.46 5.48
CA PHE A 32 -26.50 -25.59 4.30
C PHE A 32 -26.83 -24.12 4.57
N ILE A 33 -27.94 -23.86 5.28
CA ILE A 33 -28.35 -22.50 5.65
C ILE A 33 -27.30 -21.87 6.56
N LEU A 34 -26.86 -22.59 7.59
CA LEU A 34 -25.86 -22.09 8.53
C LEU A 34 -24.54 -21.80 7.83
N SER A 35 -24.05 -22.72 7.00
CA SER A 35 -22.81 -22.55 6.23
C SER A 35 -22.89 -21.37 5.28
N HIS A 36 -24.02 -21.17 4.62
CA HIS A 36 -24.23 -20.01 3.74
C HIS A 36 -24.21 -18.69 4.53
N ASN A 37 -24.94 -18.62 5.65
CA ASN A 37 -24.99 -17.42 6.48
C ASN A 37 -23.62 -17.07 7.06
N VAL A 38 -22.90 -18.05 7.60
CA VAL A 38 -21.55 -17.83 8.12
C VAL A 38 -20.59 -17.32 7.04
N LYS A 39 -20.69 -17.90 5.82
CA LYS A 39 -19.88 -17.42 4.70
C LYS A 39 -20.20 -15.97 4.33
N GLN A 40 -21.48 -15.59 4.29
CA GLN A 40 -21.88 -14.20 3.97
C GLN A 40 -21.44 -13.22 5.07
N GLU A 41 -21.55 -13.61 6.33
CA GLU A 41 -21.10 -12.81 7.46
C GLU A 41 -19.58 -12.58 7.41
N LEU A 42 -18.79 -13.62 7.20
CA LEU A 42 -17.33 -13.50 7.02
C LEU A 42 -16.94 -12.61 5.84
N LEU A 43 -17.64 -12.74 4.71
CA LEU A 43 -17.37 -11.85 3.56
C LEU A 43 -17.70 -10.40 3.88
N HIS A 44 -18.77 -10.16 4.62
CA HIS A 44 -19.17 -8.82 5.02
C HIS A 44 -18.17 -8.21 6.00
N GLU A 45 -17.76 -8.95 7.03
CA GLU A 45 -16.75 -8.49 8.00
C GLU A 45 -15.40 -8.19 7.34
N ASN A 46 -14.93 -9.07 6.46
CA ASN A 46 -13.69 -8.87 5.73
C ASN A 46 -13.78 -7.67 4.78
N MET A 47 -14.94 -7.43 4.15
CA MET A 47 -15.15 -6.25 3.33
C MET A 47 -15.10 -4.97 4.14
N LEU A 48 -15.72 -4.92 5.32
CA LEU A 48 -15.63 -3.77 6.24
C LEU A 48 -14.19 -3.53 6.70
N SER A 49 -13.45 -4.59 6.99
CA SER A 49 -12.03 -4.49 7.34
C SER A 49 -11.19 -3.93 6.20
N LEU A 50 -11.44 -4.39 4.97
CA LEU A 50 -10.76 -3.88 3.78
C LEU A 50 -11.06 -2.40 3.53
N GLU A 51 -12.32 -1.98 3.68
CA GLU A 51 -12.71 -0.58 3.57
C GLU A 51 -12.06 0.30 4.62
N ASN A 52 -11.99 -0.17 5.85
CA ASN A 52 -11.34 0.55 6.95
C ASN A 52 -9.85 0.76 6.66
N VAL A 53 -9.16 -0.25 6.13
CA VAL A 53 -7.76 -0.13 5.69
C VAL A 53 -7.66 0.87 4.54
N ALA A 54 -8.52 0.78 3.53
CA ALA A 54 -8.52 1.71 2.42
C ALA A 54 -8.71 3.17 2.88
N GLU A 55 -9.57 3.41 3.86
CA GLU A 55 -9.77 4.72 4.47
C GLU A 55 -8.52 5.20 5.25
N GLN A 56 -7.90 4.32 6.03
CA GLN A 56 -6.66 4.64 6.76
C GLN A 56 -5.52 5.03 5.81
N TYR A 57 -5.31 4.27 4.73
CA TYR A 57 -4.32 4.61 3.70
C TYR A 57 -4.66 5.91 2.98
N SER A 58 -5.93 6.16 2.68
CA SER A 58 -6.38 7.41 2.06
C SER A 58 -6.11 8.61 2.96
N ASN A 59 -6.35 8.49 4.26
CA ASN A 59 -6.06 9.54 5.24
C ASN A 59 -4.55 9.76 5.39
N CYS A 60 -3.77 8.68 5.41
CA CYS A 60 -2.30 8.75 5.40
C CYS A 60 -1.80 9.52 4.17
N TYR A 61 -2.29 9.17 2.99
CA TYR A 61 -1.94 9.86 1.75
C TYR A 61 -2.35 11.34 1.77
N ALA A 62 -3.57 11.66 2.20
CA ALA A 62 -4.03 13.05 2.29
C ALA A 62 -3.10 13.89 3.18
N ASN A 63 -2.62 13.33 4.28
CA ASN A 63 -1.65 13.99 5.17
C ASN A 63 -0.31 14.21 4.46
N ILE A 64 0.24 13.20 3.80
CA ILE A 64 1.49 13.32 3.03
C ILE A 64 1.34 14.39 1.93
N TYR A 65 0.23 14.37 1.22
CA TYR A 65 -0.08 15.36 0.18
C TYR A 65 -0.14 16.78 0.74
N LEU A 66 -0.81 16.99 1.88
CA LEU A 66 -0.87 18.31 2.54
C LEU A 66 0.52 18.81 2.95
N ILE A 67 1.36 17.93 3.48
CA ILE A 67 2.73 18.28 3.86
C ILE A 67 3.55 18.63 2.62
N SER A 68 3.45 17.82 1.57
CA SER A 68 4.13 18.08 0.31
C SER A 68 3.76 19.46 -0.27
N LYS A 69 2.47 19.79 -0.24
CA LYS A 69 1.98 21.12 -0.68
C LYS A 69 2.53 22.26 0.18
N ARG A 70 2.62 22.06 1.48
CA ARG A 70 3.19 23.09 2.37
C ARG A 70 4.69 23.27 2.15
N MET A 71 5.43 22.17 2.01
CA MET A 71 6.84 22.23 1.64
C MET A 71 7.03 22.90 0.28
N ALA A 72 6.24 22.52 -0.71
CA ALA A 72 6.25 23.11 -2.05
C ALA A 72 5.99 24.63 -2.04
N ASN A 73 5.10 25.10 -1.18
CA ASN A 73 4.77 26.50 -1.04
C ASN A 73 5.74 27.29 -0.13
N ASN A 74 6.80 26.64 0.38
CA ASN A 74 7.81 27.32 1.17
C ASN A 74 8.67 28.21 0.29
N SER A 75 8.58 29.52 0.50
CA SER A 75 9.29 30.53 -0.32
C SER A 75 10.82 30.44 -0.22
N SER A 76 11.34 29.92 0.90
CA SER A 76 12.77 29.69 1.05
C SER A 76 13.24 28.51 0.21
N LEU A 77 12.44 27.44 0.15
CA LEU A 77 12.72 26.28 -0.70
C LEU A 77 12.65 26.65 -2.19
N SER A 78 11.63 27.39 -2.60
CA SER A 78 11.49 27.84 -3.99
C SER A 78 12.69 28.69 -4.42
N ARG A 79 13.09 29.66 -3.59
CA ARG A 79 14.28 30.50 -3.88
C ARG A 79 15.56 29.69 -3.94
N LEU A 80 15.72 28.72 -3.03
CA LEU A 80 16.90 27.87 -3.01
C LEU A 80 16.96 26.95 -4.24
N ALA A 81 15.82 26.43 -4.67
CA ALA A 81 15.73 25.58 -5.87
C ALA A 81 16.04 26.33 -7.18
N GLU A 82 15.96 27.67 -7.16
CA GLU A 82 16.29 28.55 -8.30
C GLU A 82 17.70 29.16 -8.19
N ALA A 83 18.34 29.08 -7.01
CA ALA A 83 19.63 29.72 -6.74
C ALA A 83 20.79 28.95 -7.39
N ASP A 84 21.81 29.68 -7.83
CA ASP A 84 23.07 29.09 -8.28
C ASP A 84 23.95 28.75 -7.05
N HIS A 85 24.54 27.55 -7.04
CA HIS A 85 25.44 27.08 -5.99
C HIS A 85 26.75 27.91 -5.90
N GLY A 86 27.11 28.66 -6.94
CA GLY A 86 28.22 29.60 -6.94
C GLY A 86 28.01 30.85 -6.10
N GLU A 87 26.78 31.16 -5.73
CA GLU A 87 26.46 32.31 -4.91
C GLU A 87 26.90 32.14 -3.43
N ARG A 88 27.54 33.15 -2.86
CA ARG A 88 27.97 33.11 -1.43
C ARG A 88 26.81 32.83 -0.46
N ALA A 89 25.60 33.28 -0.81
CA ALA A 89 24.40 33.11 0.00
C ALA A 89 23.80 31.71 -0.09
N PHE A 90 24.19 30.89 -1.06
CA PHE A 90 23.56 29.59 -1.32
C PHE A 90 23.56 28.68 -0.09
N TYR A 91 24.73 28.47 0.52
CA TYR A 91 24.85 27.61 1.70
C TYR A 91 24.11 28.14 2.92
N TYR A 92 24.12 29.46 3.11
CA TYR A 92 23.34 30.08 4.17
C TYR A 92 21.85 29.93 3.95
N ASN A 93 21.38 30.17 2.74
CA ASN A 93 19.96 29.96 2.35
C ASN A 93 19.55 28.48 2.49
N ALA A 94 20.42 27.55 2.13
CA ALA A 94 20.20 26.13 2.32
C ALA A 94 20.03 25.77 3.80
N TYR A 95 20.89 26.29 4.65
CA TYR A 95 20.79 26.08 6.09
C TYR A 95 19.47 26.63 6.67
N ILE A 96 19.10 27.86 6.33
CA ILE A 96 17.82 28.46 6.78
C ILE A 96 16.62 27.69 6.25
N THR A 97 16.66 27.29 4.99
CA THR A 97 15.61 26.48 4.38
C THR A 97 15.46 25.13 5.10
N LYS A 98 16.58 24.45 5.36
CA LYS A 98 16.59 23.21 6.13
C LYS A 98 15.95 23.38 7.50
N GLN A 99 16.33 24.42 8.26
CA GLN A 99 15.75 24.70 9.58
C GLN A 99 14.22 24.92 9.49
N ALA A 100 13.75 25.68 8.50
CA ALA A 100 12.33 25.89 8.28
C ALA A 100 11.58 24.59 7.95
N LEU A 101 12.17 23.74 7.12
CA LEU A 101 11.59 22.45 6.75
C LEU A 101 11.56 21.47 7.93
N VAL A 102 12.63 21.44 8.74
CA VAL A 102 12.67 20.62 9.97
C VAL A 102 11.59 21.07 10.96
N ALA A 103 11.43 22.39 11.15
CA ALA A 103 10.36 22.93 12.00
C ALA A 103 8.97 22.52 11.48
N MET A 104 8.74 22.68 10.18
CA MET A 104 7.47 22.23 9.55
C MET A 104 7.23 20.73 9.72
N TYR A 105 8.26 19.93 9.59
CA TYR A 105 8.19 18.48 9.74
C TYR A 105 7.90 18.08 11.18
N SER A 106 8.50 18.76 12.16
CA SER A 106 8.36 18.45 13.59
C SER A 106 6.98 18.81 14.16
N ASP A 107 6.28 19.77 13.55
CA ASP A 107 4.94 20.21 13.97
C ASP A 107 3.84 19.14 13.68
N TYR A 108 4.16 18.14 12.88
CA TYR A 108 3.25 17.06 12.55
C TYR A 108 3.66 15.76 13.23
N SER A 109 2.73 15.10 13.89
CA SER A 109 2.90 13.70 14.33
C SER A 109 2.86 12.78 13.09
N LEU A 110 3.96 12.77 12.35
CA LEU A 110 4.06 12.17 11.02
C LEU A 110 4.40 10.68 11.12
N GLN A 111 3.51 9.91 11.73
CA GLN A 111 3.68 8.46 11.82
C GLN A 111 3.90 7.76 10.46
N PRO A 112 3.24 8.20 9.35
CA PRO A 112 3.43 7.55 8.07
C PRO A 112 4.75 7.88 7.38
N ILE A 113 5.44 8.97 7.76
CA ILE A 113 6.70 9.41 7.14
C ILE A 113 7.85 9.12 8.08
N GLN A 114 8.85 8.37 7.61
CA GLN A 114 10.08 8.10 8.34
C GLN A 114 11.07 9.24 8.21
N THR A 115 11.27 9.73 7.00
CA THR A 115 12.15 10.85 6.67
C THR A 115 11.78 11.45 5.32
N TYR A 116 12.43 12.55 4.95
CA TYR A 116 12.28 13.15 3.64
C TYR A 116 13.61 13.52 3.03
N TYR A 117 13.65 13.58 1.70
CA TYR A 117 14.75 14.03 0.88
C TYR A 117 14.24 15.03 -0.15
N ILE A 118 14.98 16.13 -0.37
CA ILE A 118 14.66 17.12 -1.39
C ILE A 118 15.86 17.25 -2.32
N HIS A 119 15.67 16.81 -3.56
CA HIS A 119 16.67 16.94 -4.61
C HIS A 119 16.51 18.29 -5.31
N LEU A 120 17.55 19.09 -5.31
CA LEU A 120 17.64 20.38 -6.02
C LEU A 120 18.27 20.14 -7.38
N ARG A 121 17.46 20.05 -8.44
CA ARG A 121 17.91 19.61 -9.78
C ARG A 121 18.98 20.47 -10.41
N HIS A 122 18.92 21.80 -10.21
CA HIS A 122 19.89 22.72 -10.81
C HIS A 122 21.28 22.71 -10.18
N THR A 123 21.37 22.30 -8.94
CA THR A 123 22.60 22.44 -8.17
C THR A 123 23.22 21.12 -7.80
N ASP A 124 22.55 20.00 -8.08
CA ASP A 124 22.97 18.67 -7.66
C ASP A 124 23.19 18.57 -6.14
N TYR A 125 22.28 19.16 -5.36
CA TYR A 125 22.30 19.06 -3.91
C TYR A 125 21.05 18.34 -3.40
N MET A 126 21.25 17.67 -2.26
CA MET A 126 20.20 17.00 -1.52
C MET A 126 20.03 17.64 -0.15
N ILE A 127 18.79 17.96 0.22
CA ILE A 127 18.40 18.35 1.57
C ILE A 127 17.72 17.15 2.20
N SER A 128 18.20 16.69 3.34
CA SER A 128 17.50 15.71 4.17
C SER A 128 17.12 16.33 5.51
N TYR A 129 16.38 15.56 6.31
CA TYR A 129 16.11 15.97 7.69
C TYR A 129 17.40 16.29 8.47
N ASN A 130 18.44 15.47 8.30
CA ASN A 130 19.70 15.59 9.02
C ASN A 130 20.72 16.50 8.33
N ASP A 131 20.82 16.43 7.00
CA ASP A 131 21.95 16.98 6.27
C ASP A 131 21.56 17.80 5.04
N PHE A 132 22.54 18.60 4.59
CA PHE A 132 22.54 19.26 3.31
C PHE A 132 23.88 18.98 2.64
N GLU A 133 23.88 18.19 1.59
CA GLU A 133 25.10 17.73 0.94
C GLU A 133 24.95 17.65 -0.59
N ASN A 134 26.07 17.62 -1.32
CA ASN A 134 25.98 17.40 -2.75
C ASN A 134 25.50 15.95 -3.04
N LEU A 135 24.89 15.78 -4.20
CA LEU A 135 24.24 14.54 -4.59
C LEU A 135 25.19 13.33 -4.58
N TYR A 136 26.45 13.53 -4.98
CA TYR A 136 27.45 12.47 -4.95
C TYR A 136 27.80 12.02 -3.52
N SER A 137 27.96 12.98 -2.59
CA SER A 137 28.20 12.68 -1.18
C SER A 137 27.00 11.97 -0.56
N PHE A 138 25.79 12.42 -0.86
CA PHE A 138 24.56 11.75 -0.44
C PHE A 138 24.53 10.31 -0.93
N TYR A 139 24.78 10.08 -2.21
CA TYR A 139 24.83 8.74 -2.78
C TYR A 139 25.87 7.85 -2.08
N LYS A 140 27.09 8.36 -1.91
CA LYS A 140 28.17 7.61 -1.26
C LYS A 140 27.86 7.25 0.20
N ASN A 141 27.28 8.19 0.95
CA ASN A 141 27.09 8.06 2.39
C ASN A 141 25.85 7.23 2.73
N ASN A 142 24.78 7.39 1.97
CA ASN A 142 23.47 6.80 2.29
C ASN A 142 23.19 5.52 1.52
N GLN A 143 23.83 5.31 0.38
CA GLN A 143 23.44 4.21 -0.50
C GLN A 143 24.30 2.96 -0.34
N LYS A 144 25.52 3.07 0.23
CA LYS A 144 26.51 1.96 0.29
C LYS A 144 26.64 1.19 -1.03
N LEU A 145 26.26 1.83 -2.15
CA LEU A 145 26.17 1.23 -3.45
C LEU A 145 27.49 1.39 -4.21
N ASP A 146 27.63 0.60 -5.25
CA ASP A 146 28.73 0.69 -6.17
C ASP A 146 28.77 2.08 -6.84
N LEU A 147 29.84 2.83 -6.64
CA LEU A 147 30.04 4.16 -7.23
C LEU A 147 29.95 4.14 -8.76
N ALA A 148 30.20 3.00 -9.39
CA ALA A 148 30.03 2.83 -10.84
C ALA A 148 28.56 3.00 -11.27
N LYS A 149 27.59 2.86 -10.37
CA LYS A 149 26.16 3.03 -10.63
C LYS A 149 25.62 4.42 -10.32
N TYR A 150 26.48 5.33 -9.87
CA TYR A 150 26.04 6.68 -9.49
C TYR A 150 25.33 7.41 -10.65
N GLU A 151 25.92 7.39 -11.84
CA GLU A 151 25.35 8.08 -13.02
C GLU A 151 24.01 7.45 -13.46
N GLU A 152 23.88 6.13 -13.36
CA GLU A 152 22.63 5.45 -13.65
C GLU A 152 21.53 5.85 -12.64
N TRP A 153 21.88 5.86 -11.36
CA TRP A 153 20.99 6.30 -10.29
C TRP A 153 20.58 7.77 -10.42
N LYS A 154 21.55 8.65 -10.70
CA LYS A 154 21.30 10.08 -10.94
C LYS A 154 20.36 10.25 -12.13
N GLY A 155 20.60 9.54 -13.23
CA GLY A 155 19.73 9.55 -14.41
C GLY A 155 18.31 9.11 -14.08
N THR A 156 18.13 8.11 -13.22
CA THR A 156 16.81 7.67 -12.77
C THR A 156 16.11 8.75 -11.94
N LEU A 157 16.83 9.43 -11.05
CA LEU A 157 16.30 10.52 -10.22
C LEU A 157 15.86 11.72 -11.09
N GLU A 158 16.62 12.05 -12.14
CA GLU A 158 16.35 13.17 -13.03
C GLU A 158 15.32 12.88 -14.11
N SER A 159 15.17 11.61 -14.53
CA SER A 159 14.32 11.21 -15.65
C SER A 159 12.82 11.28 -15.38
N SER A 160 12.43 11.44 -14.13
CA SER A 160 11.02 11.41 -13.75
C SER A 160 10.37 12.76 -13.93
N ASP A 161 9.57 12.86 -14.94
CA ASP A 161 8.69 14.00 -15.16
C ASP A 161 7.40 13.81 -14.35
N ASN A 162 7.15 14.73 -13.42
CA ASN A 162 5.90 14.77 -12.65
C ASN A 162 5.71 13.62 -11.65
N TYR A 163 6.57 13.53 -10.65
CA TYR A 163 6.23 12.74 -9.48
C TYR A 163 4.98 13.32 -8.78
N ASN A 164 4.05 12.53 -8.53
CA ASN A 164 2.94 12.70 -7.59
C ASN A 164 2.36 11.30 -7.34
N GLN A 165 3.24 10.38 -6.94
CA GLN A 165 2.93 8.97 -6.89
C GLN A 165 3.74 8.23 -5.84
N PHE A 166 3.24 7.07 -5.46
CA PHE A 166 4.02 6.10 -4.71
C PHE A 166 5.01 5.40 -5.61
N LEU A 167 6.21 5.16 -5.09
CA LEU A 167 7.29 4.49 -5.80
C LEU A 167 8.00 3.52 -4.85
N PRO A 168 8.54 2.42 -5.37
CA PRO A 168 9.45 1.60 -4.58
C PRO A 168 10.66 2.44 -4.16
N LEU A 169 11.05 2.34 -2.89
CA LEU A 169 12.16 3.13 -2.35
C LEU A 169 13.51 2.75 -2.97
N ASP A 170 13.66 1.51 -3.45
CA ASP A 170 14.85 1.05 -4.14
C ASP A 170 15.17 1.88 -5.40
N ARG A 171 14.17 2.54 -5.97
CA ARG A 171 14.36 3.51 -7.05
C ARG A 171 15.20 4.71 -6.64
N PHE A 172 15.10 5.12 -5.37
CA PHE A 172 15.83 6.25 -4.78
C PHE A 172 16.90 5.78 -3.79
N ALA A 173 16.96 4.50 -3.59
CA ALA A 173 17.79 3.68 -2.71
C ALA A 173 18.37 4.40 -1.50
N THR A 174 17.72 4.29 -0.42
CA THR A 174 18.26 4.52 0.91
C THR A 174 18.58 3.16 1.55
N GLU A 175 19.15 3.08 2.71
CA GLU A 175 19.61 1.83 3.32
C GLU A 175 18.62 0.67 3.11
N TYR A 176 18.91 -0.16 2.11
CA TYR A 176 18.12 -1.35 1.82
C TYR A 176 18.28 -2.36 2.97
N THR A 177 17.27 -2.46 3.79
CA THR A 177 17.10 -3.62 4.65
C THR A 177 16.46 -4.72 3.77
N PRO A 178 17.15 -5.82 3.46
CA PRO A 178 16.72 -6.81 2.46
C PRO A 178 15.40 -7.52 2.78
N HIS A 179 14.77 -7.22 3.91
CA HIS A 179 13.57 -7.88 4.40
C HIS A 179 12.33 -6.97 4.47
N LYS A 180 12.45 -5.67 4.22
CA LYS A 180 11.30 -4.77 4.21
C LYS A 180 11.25 -4.04 2.87
N LYS A 181 10.16 -4.22 2.13
CA LYS A 181 9.85 -3.38 0.97
C LYS A 181 9.52 -1.99 1.50
N ASN A 182 10.46 -1.08 1.40
CA ASN A 182 10.22 0.32 1.73
C ASN A 182 9.63 1.01 0.51
N TYR A 183 8.66 1.86 0.75
CA TYR A 183 8.01 2.67 -0.27
C TYR A 183 8.23 4.15 0.04
N CYS A 184 8.20 4.94 -0.99
CA CYS A 184 8.25 6.39 -0.89
C CYS A 184 7.07 7.02 -1.64
N TYR A 185 6.79 8.25 -1.29
CA TYR A 185 5.91 9.13 -2.05
C TYR A 185 6.75 10.28 -2.59
N ALA A 186 6.75 10.45 -3.90
CA ALA A 186 7.55 11.48 -4.55
C ALA A 186 6.67 12.57 -5.17
N VAL A 187 7.09 13.81 -5.02
CA VAL A 187 6.40 15.00 -5.54
C VAL A 187 7.40 15.92 -6.22
N SER A 188 7.15 16.29 -7.46
CA SER A 188 7.95 17.30 -8.16
C SER A 188 7.44 18.71 -7.90
N LEU A 189 8.36 19.60 -7.57
CA LEU A 189 8.10 21.02 -7.40
C LEU A 189 8.26 21.74 -8.74
N GLN A 190 7.14 22.19 -9.29
CA GLN A 190 7.13 22.98 -10.51
C GLN A 190 7.19 24.47 -10.19
N ASN A 191 8.08 25.19 -10.87
CA ASN A 191 7.98 26.64 -10.92
C ASN A 191 6.76 27.03 -11.73
N TYR A 192 5.80 27.69 -11.10
CA TYR A 192 4.55 28.12 -11.75
C TYR A 192 4.79 29.11 -12.90
N THR A 193 5.90 29.85 -12.86
CA THR A 193 6.21 30.86 -13.88
C THR A 193 6.81 30.23 -15.14
N PHE A 194 7.69 29.24 -15.01
CA PHE A 194 8.44 28.69 -16.12
C PHE A 194 8.06 27.24 -16.46
N LYS A 195 7.17 26.61 -15.69
CA LYS A 195 6.81 25.19 -15.82
C LYS A 195 7.98 24.19 -15.72
N ASN A 196 9.13 24.66 -15.25
CA ASN A 196 10.30 23.82 -15.05
C ASN A 196 10.21 23.15 -13.68
N ILE A 197 10.62 21.90 -13.59
CA ILE A 197 10.75 21.20 -12.32
C ILE A 197 12.12 21.54 -11.73
N ASN A 198 12.14 22.23 -10.59
CA ASN A 198 13.37 22.70 -9.98
C ASN A 198 13.83 21.85 -8.81
N ALA A 199 12.92 21.10 -8.21
CA ALA A 199 13.23 20.19 -7.12
C ALA A 199 12.21 19.05 -7.05
N ASP A 200 12.62 17.94 -6.42
CA ASP A 200 11.77 16.81 -6.09
C ASP A 200 11.79 16.57 -4.58
N ILE A 201 10.62 16.37 -4.00
CA ILE A 201 10.50 15.94 -2.59
C ILE A 201 10.17 14.45 -2.59
N ILE A 202 10.94 13.68 -1.85
CA ILE A 202 10.78 12.24 -1.69
C ILE A 202 10.55 11.97 -0.20
N PHE A 203 9.37 11.48 0.15
CA PHE A 203 9.02 11.04 1.50
C PHE A 203 9.23 9.55 1.61
N GLU A 204 10.16 9.14 2.45
CA GLU A 204 10.29 7.73 2.82
C GLU A 204 9.19 7.36 3.82
N LEU A 205 8.42 6.31 3.51
CA LEU A 205 7.32 5.89 4.35
C LEU A 205 7.80 4.97 5.47
N ASN A 206 7.18 5.10 6.64
CA ASN A 206 7.43 4.23 7.76
C ASN A 206 6.81 2.84 7.52
N ALA A 207 7.66 1.88 7.16
CA ALA A 207 7.22 0.53 6.83
C ALA A 207 6.48 -0.17 7.99
N ASP A 208 6.90 0.07 9.24
CA ASP A 208 6.25 -0.51 10.41
C ASP A 208 4.85 0.07 10.62
N TYR A 209 4.67 1.37 10.40
CA TYR A 209 3.36 2.01 10.46
C TYR A 209 2.44 1.51 9.35
N MET A 210 2.95 1.38 8.12
CA MET A 210 2.20 0.84 7.00
C MET A 210 1.79 -0.61 7.25
N GLN A 211 2.68 -1.42 7.83
CA GLN A 211 2.38 -2.79 8.23
C GLN A 211 1.29 -2.84 9.32
N GLN A 212 1.37 -1.99 10.36
CA GLN A 212 0.35 -1.94 11.41
C GLN A 212 -1.05 -1.63 10.86
N MET A 213 -1.17 -0.76 9.85
CA MET A 213 -2.45 -0.52 9.18
C MET A 213 -2.95 -1.78 8.47
N ALA A 214 -2.07 -2.51 7.79
CA ALA A 214 -2.42 -3.75 7.13
C ALA A 214 -2.77 -4.87 8.12
N ASP A 215 -2.13 -4.92 9.28
CA ASP A 215 -2.38 -5.90 10.35
C ASP A 215 -3.77 -5.74 10.99
N SER A 216 -4.44 -4.60 10.75
CA SER A 216 -5.84 -4.41 11.17
C SER A 216 -6.82 -5.27 10.38
N VAL A 217 -6.41 -5.82 9.24
CA VAL A 217 -7.15 -6.84 8.49
C VAL A 217 -6.74 -8.21 8.99
N ASP A 218 -7.71 -9.05 9.32
CA ASP A 218 -7.43 -10.46 9.60
C ASP A 218 -7.09 -11.20 8.30
N LEU A 219 -5.81 -11.19 7.94
CA LEU A 219 -5.32 -11.89 6.75
C LEU A 219 -5.41 -13.42 6.86
N MET A 220 -5.85 -13.96 8.00
CA MET A 220 -5.82 -15.40 8.25
C MET A 220 -4.45 -16.02 7.93
N LYS A 221 -4.34 -17.35 7.88
CA LYS A 221 -3.05 -18.00 7.57
C LYS A 221 -2.63 -17.90 6.10
N ASN A 222 -3.59 -17.67 5.21
CA ASN A 222 -3.40 -17.74 3.76
C ASN A 222 -3.97 -16.53 3.02
N GLY A 223 -4.24 -15.43 3.71
CA GLY A 223 -4.70 -14.20 3.09
C GLY A 223 -3.55 -13.32 2.62
N CYS A 224 -3.85 -12.44 1.68
CA CYS A 224 -2.92 -11.47 1.14
C CYS A 224 -3.67 -10.17 0.85
N LEU A 225 -3.21 -9.06 1.44
CA LEU A 225 -3.66 -7.72 1.09
C LEU A 225 -2.76 -7.15 -0.01
N ILE A 226 -3.37 -6.73 -1.10
CA ILE A 226 -2.66 -6.12 -2.23
C ILE A 226 -3.24 -4.73 -2.47
N ILE A 227 -2.37 -3.76 -2.61
CA ILE A 227 -2.73 -2.38 -2.96
C ILE A 227 -2.08 -2.05 -4.30
N GLN A 228 -2.89 -1.63 -5.26
CA GLN A 228 -2.45 -1.25 -6.59
C GLN A 228 -2.78 0.21 -6.87
N ASP A 229 -2.02 0.82 -7.76
CA ASP A 229 -2.34 2.13 -8.30
C ASP A 229 -3.44 2.06 -9.38
N SER A 230 -3.79 3.21 -9.95
CA SER A 230 -4.83 3.31 -11.00
C SER A 230 -4.48 2.64 -12.32
N ILE A 231 -3.22 2.31 -12.54
CA ILE A 231 -2.75 1.61 -13.76
C ILE A 231 -2.53 0.11 -13.52
N GLY A 232 -2.80 -0.36 -12.29
CA GLY A 232 -2.69 -1.78 -11.92
C GLY A 232 -1.29 -2.21 -11.47
N GLU A 233 -0.37 -1.26 -11.25
CA GLU A 233 0.92 -1.59 -10.65
C GLU A 233 0.79 -1.84 -9.16
N THR A 234 1.36 -2.95 -8.70
CA THR A 234 1.32 -3.31 -7.27
C THR A 234 2.23 -2.40 -6.46
N MET A 235 1.61 -1.62 -5.59
CA MET A 235 2.27 -0.69 -4.69
C MET A 235 2.73 -1.36 -3.40
N LEU A 236 1.83 -2.07 -2.74
CA LEU A 236 2.07 -2.70 -1.44
C LEU A 236 1.47 -4.10 -1.45
N THR A 237 2.13 -5.02 -0.78
CA THR A 237 1.63 -6.37 -0.59
C THR A 237 1.97 -6.84 0.83
N PHE A 238 0.96 -7.26 1.57
CA PHE A 238 1.08 -7.79 2.93
C PHE A 238 0.51 -9.20 2.97
N SER A 239 1.21 -10.12 3.59
CA SER A 239 0.74 -11.49 3.80
C SER A 239 1.47 -12.13 4.96
N ASN A 240 0.74 -12.96 5.71
CA ASN A 240 1.32 -13.82 6.75
C ASN A 240 2.05 -15.05 6.13
N ASN A 241 1.99 -15.23 4.81
CA ASN A 241 2.61 -16.33 4.10
C ASN A 241 3.49 -15.83 2.96
N GLU A 242 4.81 -15.79 3.18
CA GLU A 242 5.78 -15.33 2.17
C GLU A 242 5.74 -16.12 0.85
N ALA A 243 5.29 -17.37 0.88
CA ALA A 243 5.16 -18.17 -0.34
C ALA A 243 4.02 -17.67 -1.24
N LEU A 244 2.99 -17.05 -0.66
CA LEU A 244 1.91 -16.39 -1.42
C LEU A 244 2.41 -15.10 -2.05
N LEU A 245 3.21 -14.29 -1.34
CA LEU A 245 3.78 -13.05 -1.86
C LEU A 245 4.59 -13.25 -3.15
N LYS A 246 5.33 -14.36 -3.22
CA LYS A 246 6.14 -14.71 -4.40
C LYS A 246 5.31 -15.24 -5.57
N LYS A 247 4.07 -15.65 -5.33
CA LYS A 247 3.20 -16.31 -6.30
C LYS A 247 2.03 -15.45 -6.75
N THR A 248 1.73 -14.36 -6.04
CA THR A 248 0.64 -13.45 -6.40
C THR A 248 1.02 -12.72 -7.68
N ASP A 249 0.55 -13.26 -8.78
CA ASP A 249 0.85 -12.74 -10.11
C ASP A 249 -0.13 -11.62 -10.45
N ALA A 250 0.35 -10.54 -11.04
CA ALA A 250 -0.47 -9.44 -11.52
C ALA A 250 -1.58 -9.92 -12.49
N SER A 251 -1.38 -11.08 -13.12
CA SER A 251 -2.36 -11.72 -14.00
C SER A 251 -3.67 -12.12 -13.30
N LEU A 252 -3.64 -12.44 -11.99
CA LEU A 252 -4.86 -12.75 -11.23
C LEU A 252 -5.76 -11.52 -11.15
N LEU A 253 -5.17 -10.38 -10.86
CA LEU A 253 -5.87 -9.14 -10.61
C LEU A 253 -6.32 -8.49 -11.91
N SER A 254 -5.57 -8.62 -13.01
CA SER A 254 -5.91 -8.03 -14.30
C SER A 254 -7.19 -8.58 -14.94
N SER A 255 -7.68 -9.73 -14.45
CA SER A 255 -8.93 -10.36 -14.92
C SER A 255 -10.18 -9.88 -14.17
N LEU A 256 -10.03 -9.08 -13.12
CA LEU A 256 -11.13 -8.61 -12.29
C LEU A 256 -11.64 -7.25 -12.79
N ASP A 257 -12.94 -7.03 -12.75
CA ASP A 257 -13.53 -5.72 -13.05
C ASP A 257 -13.46 -4.85 -11.80
N TYR A 258 -12.61 -3.81 -11.84
CA TYR A 258 -12.23 -2.98 -10.69
C TYR A 258 -13.14 -1.77 -10.45
N SER A 259 -14.21 -1.64 -11.21
CA SER A 259 -15.02 -0.42 -11.23
C SER A 259 -15.85 -0.23 -9.96
N GLU A 260 -16.11 -1.28 -9.19
CA GLU A 260 -16.99 -1.22 -8.04
C GLU A 260 -16.52 -2.10 -6.88
N ARG A 261 -16.96 -1.73 -5.67
CA ARG A 261 -16.86 -2.54 -4.46
C ARG A 261 -17.52 -3.91 -4.68
N GLY A 262 -16.82 -4.98 -4.34
CA GLY A 262 -17.38 -6.30 -4.49
C GLY A 262 -16.46 -7.43 -4.09
N TYR A 263 -16.93 -8.63 -4.38
CA TYR A 263 -16.09 -9.82 -4.28
C TYR A 263 -16.30 -10.72 -5.49
N SER A 264 -15.25 -11.43 -5.86
CA SER A 264 -15.29 -12.44 -6.90
C SER A 264 -14.61 -13.72 -6.44
N SER A 265 -15.14 -14.86 -6.87
CA SER A 265 -14.53 -16.16 -6.61
C SER A 265 -13.86 -16.65 -7.88
N THR A 266 -12.59 -17.01 -7.78
CA THR A 266 -11.77 -17.49 -8.89
C THR A 266 -10.91 -18.66 -8.46
N VAL A 267 -10.15 -19.24 -9.38
CA VAL A 267 -9.20 -20.30 -9.09
C VAL A 267 -7.79 -19.80 -9.37
N PHE A 268 -6.97 -19.76 -8.35
CA PHE A 268 -5.57 -19.37 -8.45
C PHE A 268 -4.66 -20.57 -8.23
N GLN A 269 -3.89 -20.95 -9.22
CA GLN A 269 -2.99 -22.12 -9.19
C GLN A 269 -3.68 -23.44 -8.74
N GLY A 270 -4.93 -23.63 -9.15
CA GLY A 270 -5.73 -24.82 -8.79
C GLY A 270 -6.41 -24.73 -7.42
N VAL A 271 -6.23 -23.63 -6.68
CA VAL A 271 -6.89 -23.41 -5.39
C VAL A 271 -8.02 -22.41 -5.57
N PRO A 272 -9.25 -22.72 -5.09
CA PRO A 272 -10.32 -21.73 -5.10
C PRO A 272 -10.00 -20.60 -4.13
N VAL A 273 -10.06 -19.36 -4.61
CA VAL A 273 -9.83 -18.14 -3.84
C VAL A 273 -11.02 -17.21 -3.97
N THR A 274 -11.27 -16.44 -2.94
CA THR A 274 -12.23 -15.34 -2.97
C THR A 274 -11.43 -14.05 -2.86
N VAL A 275 -11.61 -13.13 -3.81
CA VAL A 275 -10.97 -11.83 -3.84
C VAL A 275 -12.03 -10.79 -3.49
N LEU A 276 -11.82 -10.07 -2.40
CA LEU A 276 -12.59 -8.88 -2.06
C LEU A 276 -11.83 -7.67 -2.61
N HIS A 277 -12.54 -6.73 -3.18
CA HIS A 277 -11.93 -5.53 -3.75
C HIS A 277 -12.72 -4.28 -3.40
N THR A 278 -12.00 -3.21 -3.19
CA THR A 278 -12.52 -1.85 -3.03
C THR A 278 -11.53 -0.86 -3.61
N SER A 279 -12.01 0.33 -3.96
CA SER A 279 -11.17 1.42 -4.44
C SER A 279 -11.34 2.64 -3.55
N ALA A 280 -10.29 3.43 -3.41
CA ALA A 280 -10.34 4.75 -2.77
C ALA A 280 -10.25 5.83 -3.85
N GLN A 281 -11.11 6.84 -3.76
CA GLN A 281 -11.12 7.95 -4.74
C GLN A 281 -9.87 8.82 -4.67
N THR A 282 -9.20 8.84 -3.55
CA THR A 282 -7.97 9.60 -3.34
C THR A 282 -7.02 8.74 -2.49
N PRO A 283 -5.90 8.31 -3.03
CA PRO A 283 -5.25 8.72 -4.28
C PRO A 283 -5.47 7.81 -5.51
N ASN A 284 -6.63 7.33 -5.81
CA ASN A 284 -6.88 6.36 -6.88
C ASN A 284 -6.13 5.04 -6.67
N LEU A 285 -6.24 4.48 -5.48
CA LEU A 285 -5.68 3.18 -5.15
C LEU A 285 -6.77 2.11 -5.12
N ASN A 286 -6.43 0.92 -5.58
CA ASN A 286 -7.27 -0.25 -5.54
C ASN A 286 -6.77 -1.21 -4.47
N TYR A 287 -7.66 -1.75 -3.66
CA TYR A 287 -7.36 -2.63 -2.53
C TYR A 287 -8.00 -3.99 -2.73
N TYR A 288 -7.24 -5.05 -2.51
CA TYR A 288 -7.66 -6.43 -2.67
C TYR A 288 -7.28 -7.26 -1.45
N LEU A 289 -8.20 -8.08 -0.98
CA LEU A 289 -8.04 -9.02 0.11
C LEU A 289 -8.37 -10.45 -0.33
#